data_46e88ea9258839debaba04ef34f31cd1
#
_entry.id   46e88ea9258839debaba04ef34f31cd1
#
_cell.length_a   1.000
_cell.length_b   1.000
_cell.length_c   1.000
_cell.angle_alpha   90.00
_cell.angle_beta   90.00
_cell.angle_gamma   90.00
#
_symmetry.space_group_name_H-M   'P 1'
#
loop_
_entity.id
_entity.type
_entity.pdbx_description
1 polymer ?
#
loop_
_entity_poly.entity_id
_entity_poly.type
_entity_poly.pdbx_seq_one_letter_code
_entity_poly.pdbx_strand_id
1 'polypeptide(L)'
;MNKYLRFSIVLIICHVLCCLSLVAADKPGQAYTIYPPNPPNDGILFVDHSPAGRSGHLGHALVEYADGKILAFYPNCSNDNKGHSAVGWMEYKRSKDGGKTWSDPEVLTYSKQLFESGQNGGPESEKFSAFAEKAILTDDGDMVLFFLVCNITTNTVWRRFQIPTYIISKDRGHTWSEPLTVVNERGRVYDARYVDGEILALFFANDNEINFLGNKPEHVYELYASNDGGRSITKRSQLPFDTEGKSYGTMEQLESGSLVAYIYNRNDEFNMDYVLSDDGGRTWSEVETSHFAKKIRNPQLTRMNGSYFLYGRSGSLGKEKGHMVLYSSSDGLNWDEGVFLRMREHGLGAYSNGLVVGALNPNRKNRLLIQASHAYELSNTNVLHWWIDTP
;
A
#
# COMPACT_ATOMS: atom_id res chain seq x y z
N MET A 1 26.55 65.11 66.24
CA MET A 1 25.37 65.43 65.41
C MET A 1 25.68 65.01 63.97
N ASN A 2 25.40 63.81 63.63
CA ASN A 2 25.59 63.30 62.24
C ASN A 2 24.42 62.39 61.88
N LYS A 3 23.63 62.84 60.92
CA LYS A 3 22.53 62.09 60.37
C LYS A 3 23.05 61.25 59.24
N TYR A 4 22.95 59.92 59.37
CA TYR A 4 23.21 58.98 58.29
C TYR A 4 21.97 58.86 57.38
N LEU A 5 22.17 59.24 56.15
CA LEU A 5 21.17 59.05 55.08
C LEU A 5 21.36 57.66 54.57
N ARG A 6 20.37 56.76 54.75
CA ARG A 6 20.36 55.46 54.17
C ARG A 6 19.66 55.52 52.80
N PHE A 7 20.38 55.28 51.70
CA PHE A 7 19.84 55.05 50.44
C PHE A 7 19.41 53.56 50.35
N SER A 8 18.13 53.32 50.24
CA SER A 8 17.60 52.01 49.94
C SER A 8 17.52 51.88 48.41
N ILE A 9 18.35 50.99 47.82
CA ILE A 9 18.29 50.60 46.45
C ILE A 9 17.19 49.57 46.36
N VAL A 10 16.04 49.90 45.71
CA VAL A 10 14.99 48.98 45.39
C VAL A 10 15.39 48.30 44.06
N LEU A 11 15.80 47.04 44.15
CA LEU A 11 16.09 46.23 43.01
C LEU A 11 14.75 45.75 42.41
N ILE A 12 14.30 46.38 41.34
CA ILE A 12 13.15 45.93 40.57
C ILE A 12 13.61 44.76 39.68
N ILE A 13 13.35 43.54 40.14
CA ILE A 13 13.51 42.33 39.32
C ILE A 13 12.31 42.28 38.41
N CYS A 14 12.48 42.72 37.17
CA CYS A 14 11.52 42.45 36.08
C CYS A 14 11.58 40.98 35.77
N HIS A 15 10.63 40.22 36.32
CA HIS A 15 10.35 38.88 35.82
C HIS A 15 9.67 39.02 34.44
N VAL A 16 10.46 38.90 33.39
CA VAL A 16 9.93 38.62 32.06
C VAL A 16 9.43 37.16 32.13
N LEU A 17 8.17 36.98 32.47
CA LEU A 17 7.46 35.76 32.18
C LEU A 17 7.43 35.62 30.64
N CYS A 18 8.38 34.87 30.11
CA CYS A 18 8.27 34.34 28.77
C CYS A 18 7.11 33.35 28.82
N CYS A 19 5.90 33.84 28.51
CA CYS A 19 4.79 32.96 28.14
C CYS A 19 5.21 32.23 26.85
N LEU A 20 5.90 31.11 27.01
CA LEU A 20 5.87 30.06 26.00
C LEU A 20 4.42 29.62 25.96
N SER A 21 3.64 30.25 25.09
CA SER A 21 2.44 29.61 24.57
C SER A 21 2.93 28.32 23.94
N LEU A 22 2.75 27.21 24.67
CA LEU A 22 2.67 25.90 24.02
C LEU A 22 1.50 26.04 23.00
N VAL A 23 1.83 26.36 21.76
CA VAL A 23 0.97 26.06 20.64
C VAL A 23 0.83 24.55 20.75
N ALA A 24 -0.32 24.09 21.23
CA ALA A 24 -0.68 22.69 21.08
C ALA A 24 -0.48 22.40 19.60
N ALA A 25 0.50 21.56 19.27
CA ALA A 25 0.68 21.13 17.92
C ALA A 25 -0.69 20.59 17.48
N ASP A 26 -1.26 21.19 16.44
CA ASP A 26 -2.48 20.68 15.84
C ASP A 26 -2.29 19.19 15.63
N LYS A 27 -3.28 18.39 16.06
CA LYS A 27 -3.19 16.95 15.89
C LYS A 27 -2.98 16.67 14.40
N PRO A 28 -1.94 15.93 14.03
CA PRO A 28 -1.69 15.64 12.64
C PRO A 28 -2.89 14.89 12.04
N GLY A 29 -3.36 15.33 10.88
CA GLY A 29 -4.47 14.75 10.16
C GLY A 29 -5.73 15.63 10.13
N GLN A 30 -6.51 15.45 9.07
CA GLN A 30 -7.80 16.11 8.89
C GLN A 30 -8.93 15.22 9.41
N ALA A 31 -10.09 15.84 9.73
CA ALA A 31 -11.31 15.08 10.02
C ALA A 31 -11.67 14.19 8.83
N TYR A 32 -12.04 12.96 9.11
CA TYR A 32 -12.54 12.01 8.12
C TYR A 32 -13.60 11.10 8.73
N THR A 33 -14.39 10.45 7.89
CA THR A 33 -15.36 9.44 8.31
C THR A 33 -15.08 8.11 7.64
N ILE A 34 -15.32 7.03 8.36
CA ILE A 34 -15.15 5.66 7.88
C ILE A 34 -16.53 5.06 7.62
N TYR A 35 -16.71 4.44 6.47
CA TYR A 35 -17.90 3.69 6.16
C TYR A 35 -17.55 2.21 5.91
N PRO A 36 -18.24 1.29 6.56
CA PRO A 36 -19.40 1.45 7.46
C PRO A 36 -19.06 2.25 8.73
N PRO A 37 -20.00 3.15 9.19
CA PRO A 37 -19.73 4.10 10.27
C PRO A 37 -19.85 3.50 11.68
N ASN A 38 -19.86 2.22 11.82
CA ASN A 38 -20.09 1.58 13.11
C ASN A 38 -18.78 1.31 13.85
N PRO A 39 -18.71 1.50 15.16
CA PRO A 39 -17.78 0.73 15.95
C PRO A 39 -18.29 -0.73 15.96
N PRO A 40 -17.49 -1.70 15.53
CA PRO A 40 -16.05 -1.62 15.37
C PRO A 40 -15.47 -1.28 13.99
N ASN A 41 -16.14 -0.58 13.10
CA ASN A 41 -15.66 -0.28 11.74
C ASN A 41 -15.37 -1.54 10.89
N ASP A 42 -16.27 -2.51 10.95
CA ASP A 42 -16.18 -3.74 10.19
C ASP A 42 -16.23 -3.47 8.68
N GLY A 43 -15.41 -4.17 7.89
CA GLY A 43 -15.41 -4.04 6.45
C GLY A 43 -16.69 -4.58 5.80
N ILE A 44 -17.00 -4.05 4.61
CA ILE A 44 -18.07 -4.56 3.75
C ILE A 44 -17.54 -5.79 3.01
N LEU A 45 -18.27 -6.89 3.05
CA LEU A 45 -17.90 -8.10 2.31
C LEU A 45 -18.01 -7.82 0.79
N PHE A 46 -16.86 -7.84 0.10
CA PHE A 46 -16.77 -7.62 -1.34
C PHE A 46 -16.73 -8.94 -2.12
N VAL A 47 -15.90 -9.88 -1.66
CA VAL A 47 -15.86 -11.24 -2.22
C VAL A 47 -15.95 -12.24 -1.09
N ASP A 48 -16.98 -13.11 -1.16
CA ASP A 48 -17.11 -14.27 -0.31
C ASP A 48 -16.54 -15.50 -1.02
N HIS A 49 -15.41 -15.97 -0.53
CA HIS A 49 -14.75 -17.18 -1.02
C HIS A 49 -15.27 -18.46 -0.37
N SER A 50 -16.08 -18.34 0.70
CA SER A 50 -16.51 -19.48 1.51
C SER A 50 -17.34 -20.49 0.74
N PRO A 51 -18.31 -20.10 -0.13
CA PRO A 51 -19.12 -21.09 -0.85
C PRO A 51 -18.32 -21.97 -1.82
N ALA A 52 -17.21 -21.44 -2.36
CA ALA A 52 -16.34 -22.15 -3.29
C ALA A 52 -15.15 -22.85 -2.61
N GLY A 53 -15.00 -22.72 -1.28
CA GLY A 53 -13.84 -23.26 -0.57
C GLY A 53 -12.52 -22.62 -1.02
N ARG A 54 -12.55 -21.33 -1.41
CA ARG A 54 -11.40 -20.58 -1.93
C ARG A 54 -10.92 -19.55 -0.91
N SER A 55 -9.86 -18.84 -1.26
CA SER A 55 -9.23 -17.82 -0.42
C SER A 55 -8.65 -16.67 -1.26
N GLY A 56 -8.62 -15.48 -0.69
CA GLY A 56 -8.14 -14.27 -1.34
C GLY A 56 -7.11 -13.51 -0.52
N HIS A 57 -5.95 -14.11 -0.24
CA HIS A 57 -4.97 -13.53 0.68
C HIS A 57 -4.11 -12.43 0.07
N LEU A 58 -3.49 -12.67 -1.09
CA LEU A 58 -2.42 -11.86 -1.65
C LEU A 58 -2.79 -11.30 -3.01
N GLY A 59 -2.47 -10.03 -3.21
CA GLY A 59 -2.69 -9.34 -4.49
C GLY A 59 -4.03 -8.61 -4.49
N HIS A 60 -3.97 -7.32 -4.42
CA HIS A 60 -5.12 -6.43 -4.56
C HIS A 60 -4.68 -5.24 -5.40
N ALA A 61 -5.42 -4.92 -6.44
CA ALA A 61 -5.20 -3.72 -7.22
C ALA A 61 -6.54 -3.10 -7.59
N LEU A 62 -6.57 -1.79 -7.71
CA LEU A 62 -7.77 -1.03 -8.04
C LEU A 62 -7.40 0.07 -9.03
N VAL A 63 -8.28 0.35 -9.98
CA VAL A 63 -8.14 1.48 -10.89
C VAL A 63 -9.49 2.03 -11.28
N GLU A 64 -9.67 3.35 -11.18
CA GLU A 64 -10.77 4.08 -11.82
C GLU A 64 -10.30 4.48 -13.20
N TYR A 65 -10.89 3.89 -14.25
CA TYR A 65 -10.47 4.11 -15.64
C TYR A 65 -11.37 5.09 -16.41
N ALA A 66 -12.47 5.51 -15.82
CA ALA A 66 -13.33 6.61 -16.23
C ALA A 66 -14.20 7.01 -15.03
N ASP A 67 -14.86 8.17 -15.06
CA ASP A 67 -15.69 8.64 -13.95
C ASP A 67 -16.64 7.56 -13.42
N GLY A 68 -16.37 7.10 -12.19
CA GLY A 68 -17.11 6.07 -11.48
C GLY A 68 -17.00 4.66 -12.06
N LYS A 69 -16.14 4.44 -13.06
CA LYS A 69 -15.89 3.12 -13.64
C LYS A 69 -14.61 2.53 -13.08
N ILE A 70 -14.73 1.46 -12.31
CA ILE A 70 -13.63 0.88 -11.53
C ILE A 70 -13.43 -0.57 -11.93
N LEU A 71 -12.16 -1.00 -11.98
CA LEU A 71 -11.76 -2.40 -11.88
C LEU A 71 -11.17 -2.64 -10.48
N ALA A 72 -11.64 -3.70 -9.83
CA ALA A 72 -11.12 -4.17 -8.56
C ALA A 72 -10.63 -5.61 -8.70
N PHE A 73 -9.31 -5.78 -8.69
CA PHE A 73 -8.63 -7.07 -8.82
C PHE A 73 -8.45 -7.70 -7.45
N TYR A 74 -8.68 -9.00 -7.36
CA TYR A 74 -8.54 -9.77 -6.12
C TYR A 74 -8.10 -11.20 -6.42
N PRO A 75 -7.45 -11.90 -5.46
CA PRO A 75 -6.97 -13.25 -5.66
C PRO A 75 -8.09 -14.29 -5.47
N ASN A 76 -8.00 -15.38 -6.24
CA ASN A 76 -8.81 -16.58 -6.10
C ASN A 76 -7.87 -17.78 -5.96
N CYS A 77 -7.50 -18.11 -4.73
CA CYS A 77 -6.53 -19.15 -4.40
C CYS A 77 -7.17 -20.34 -3.71
N SER A 78 -6.43 -21.43 -3.58
CA SER A 78 -6.82 -22.55 -2.71
C SER A 78 -6.89 -22.08 -1.25
N ASN A 79 -7.64 -22.79 -0.43
CA ASN A 79 -7.74 -22.52 1.02
C ASN A 79 -6.66 -23.23 1.85
N ASP A 80 -5.64 -23.80 1.21
CA ASP A 80 -4.49 -24.41 1.88
C ASP A 80 -3.81 -23.42 2.82
N ASN A 81 -3.09 -23.94 3.81
CA ASN A 81 -2.39 -23.13 4.80
C ASN A 81 -3.29 -22.12 5.52
N LYS A 82 -4.52 -22.50 5.83
CA LYS A 82 -5.53 -21.62 6.45
C LYS A 82 -5.78 -20.34 5.66
N GLY A 83 -5.91 -20.47 4.35
CA GLY A 83 -6.13 -19.36 3.44
C GLY A 83 -4.87 -18.55 3.07
N HIS A 84 -3.71 -18.90 3.60
CA HIS A 84 -2.42 -18.27 3.26
C HIS A 84 -1.77 -18.96 2.07
N SER A 85 -2.54 -19.20 1.01
CA SER A 85 -2.11 -19.90 -0.19
C SER A 85 -1.82 -18.95 -1.33
N ALA A 86 -0.79 -19.27 -2.13
CA ALA A 86 -0.50 -18.65 -3.40
C ALA A 86 -0.91 -19.53 -4.60
N VAL A 87 -1.60 -20.63 -4.36
CA VAL A 87 -2.03 -21.57 -5.41
C VAL A 87 -3.32 -21.09 -6.04
N GLY A 88 -3.24 -20.30 -7.10
CA GLY A 88 -4.40 -19.73 -7.75
C GLY A 88 -4.09 -18.66 -8.76
N TRP A 89 -5.07 -17.85 -9.05
CA TRP A 89 -5.05 -16.80 -10.06
C TRP A 89 -5.79 -15.56 -9.58
N MET A 90 -5.74 -14.49 -10.37
CA MET A 90 -6.48 -13.26 -10.16
C MET A 90 -7.81 -13.24 -10.87
N GLU A 91 -8.80 -12.66 -10.21
CA GLU A 91 -10.09 -12.27 -10.75
C GLU A 91 -10.29 -10.76 -10.55
N TYR A 92 -11.29 -10.21 -11.22
CA TYR A 92 -11.68 -8.82 -11.00
C TYR A 92 -13.20 -8.67 -11.17
N LYS A 93 -13.73 -7.59 -10.59
CA LYS A 93 -15.09 -7.13 -10.80
C LYS A 93 -15.07 -5.70 -11.32
N ARG A 94 -16.11 -5.35 -12.07
CA ARG A 94 -16.32 -4.00 -12.61
C ARG A 94 -17.40 -3.28 -11.84
N SER A 95 -17.17 -2.00 -11.54
CA SER A 95 -18.21 -1.07 -11.13
C SER A 95 -18.44 -0.03 -12.21
N LYS A 96 -19.68 0.45 -12.32
CA LYS A 96 -20.08 1.53 -13.25
C LYS A 96 -20.66 2.75 -12.50
N ASP A 97 -20.70 2.69 -11.18
CA ASP A 97 -21.40 3.65 -10.32
C ASP A 97 -20.58 4.12 -9.12
N GLY A 98 -19.26 4.08 -9.26
CA GLY A 98 -18.32 4.52 -8.23
C GLY A 98 -18.21 3.53 -7.07
N GLY A 99 -18.28 2.23 -7.35
CA GLY A 99 -18.10 1.17 -6.35
C GLY A 99 -19.33 0.86 -5.51
N LYS A 100 -20.51 1.35 -5.88
CA LYS A 100 -21.77 1.04 -5.17
C LYS A 100 -22.27 -0.36 -5.50
N THR A 101 -22.17 -0.74 -6.78
CA THR A 101 -22.49 -2.07 -7.26
C THR A 101 -21.35 -2.63 -8.11
N TRP A 102 -21.29 -3.95 -8.19
CA TRP A 102 -20.21 -4.68 -8.84
C TRP A 102 -20.77 -5.78 -9.76
N SER A 103 -20.08 -6.03 -10.86
CA SER A 103 -20.38 -7.14 -11.77
C SER A 103 -20.13 -8.51 -11.13
N ASP A 104 -20.55 -9.55 -11.82
CA ASP A 104 -20.02 -10.88 -11.57
C ASP A 104 -18.49 -10.91 -11.77
N PRO A 105 -17.80 -11.90 -11.16
CA PRO A 105 -16.37 -12.08 -11.33
C PRO A 105 -15.97 -12.35 -12.78
N GLU A 106 -14.86 -11.73 -13.19
CA GLU A 106 -14.17 -12.02 -14.45
C GLU A 106 -12.76 -12.54 -14.14
N VAL A 107 -12.29 -13.53 -14.89
CA VAL A 107 -10.95 -14.11 -14.73
C VAL A 107 -9.92 -13.23 -15.44
N LEU A 108 -8.82 -12.91 -14.76
CA LEU A 108 -7.68 -12.23 -15.40
C LEU A 108 -6.85 -13.25 -16.18
N THR A 109 -6.94 -13.18 -17.51
CA THR A 109 -6.40 -14.17 -18.44
C THR A 109 -4.92 -14.46 -18.21
N TYR A 110 -4.07 -13.45 -18.13
CA TYR A 110 -2.62 -13.63 -17.91
C TYR A 110 -2.34 -14.46 -16.65
N SER A 111 -2.91 -14.06 -15.52
CA SER A 111 -2.68 -14.75 -14.23
C SER A 111 -3.18 -16.20 -14.28
N LYS A 112 -4.32 -16.45 -14.93
CA LYS A 112 -4.88 -17.79 -15.07
C LYS A 112 -4.04 -18.67 -15.98
N GLN A 113 -3.60 -18.17 -17.13
CA GLN A 113 -2.75 -18.89 -18.08
C GLN A 113 -1.40 -19.25 -17.45
N LEU A 114 -0.76 -18.32 -16.75
CA LEU A 114 0.49 -18.59 -16.05
C LEU A 114 0.33 -19.71 -15.01
N PHE A 115 -0.74 -19.67 -14.23
CA PHE A 115 -1.07 -20.71 -13.25
C PHE A 115 -1.30 -22.07 -13.93
N GLU A 116 -2.08 -22.13 -14.99
CA GLU A 116 -2.44 -23.38 -15.69
C GLU A 116 -1.27 -23.98 -16.47
N SER A 117 -0.39 -23.16 -17.04
CA SER A 117 0.78 -23.65 -17.78
C SER A 117 1.67 -24.53 -16.91
N GLY A 118 1.90 -24.15 -15.65
CA GLY A 118 2.66 -24.97 -14.71
C GLY A 118 1.89 -26.22 -14.23
N GLN A 119 0.54 -26.15 -14.12
CA GLN A 119 -0.24 -27.32 -13.71
C GLN A 119 -0.35 -28.38 -14.80
N ASN A 120 -0.37 -27.95 -16.07
CA ASN A 120 -0.46 -28.83 -17.25
C ASN A 120 0.90 -29.37 -17.70
N GLY A 121 2.00 -28.85 -17.13
CA GLY A 121 3.34 -29.38 -17.35
C GLY A 121 3.56 -30.74 -16.68
N GLY A 122 4.61 -31.43 -17.07
CA GLY A 122 4.99 -32.70 -16.43
C GLY A 122 5.41 -32.51 -14.96
N PRO A 123 5.74 -33.61 -14.25
CA PRO A 123 6.10 -33.54 -12.81
C PRO A 123 7.26 -32.61 -12.50
N GLU A 124 8.16 -32.41 -13.45
CA GLU A 124 9.37 -31.55 -13.32
C GLU A 124 9.09 -30.08 -13.71
N SER A 125 7.86 -29.75 -14.11
CA SER A 125 7.54 -28.37 -14.52
C SER A 125 7.45 -27.46 -13.31
N GLU A 126 8.10 -26.31 -13.41
CA GLU A 126 7.91 -25.25 -12.43
C GLU A 126 6.49 -24.68 -12.49
N LYS A 127 5.95 -24.36 -11.31
CA LYS A 127 4.60 -23.83 -11.15
C LYS A 127 4.67 -22.40 -10.61
N PHE A 128 3.94 -21.53 -11.28
CA PHE A 128 3.91 -20.12 -10.93
C PHE A 128 2.50 -19.61 -10.69
N SER A 129 2.40 -18.54 -9.93
CA SER A 129 1.20 -17.70 -9.81
C SER A 129 1.59 -16.24 -9.90
N ALA A 130 0.75 -15.43 -10.54
CA ALA A 130 0.92 -13.99 -10.66
C ALA A 130 -0.21 -13.27 -9.92
N PHE A 131 0.16 -12.31 -9.06
CA PHE A 131 -0.76 -11.55 -8.22
C PHE A 131 -0.63 -10.07 -8.51
N ALA A 132 -1.75 -9.41 -8.79
CA ALA A 132 -1.79 -7.97 -9.04
C ALA A 132 -1.40 -7.19 -7.78
N GLU A 133 -0.46 -6.26 -7.92
CA GLU A 133 0.05 -5.44 -6.83
C GLU A 133 -0.40 -4.00 -6.94
N LYS A 134 -0.34 -3.42 -8.14
CA LYS A 134 -0.77 -2.06 -8.43
C LYS A 134 -1.34 -1.95 -9.83
N ALA A 135 -2.38 -1.12 -9.96
CA ALA A 135 -2.94 -0.70 -11.23
C ALA A 135 -2.81 0.81 -11.37
N ILE A 136 -2.37 1.26 -12.52
CA ILE A 136 -2.17 2.68 -12.85
C ILE A 136 -3.00 3.02 -14.07
N LEU A 137 -3.59 4.21 -14.09
CA LEU A 137 -4.15 4.84 -15.29
C LEU A 137 -3.20 5.96 -15.73
N THR A 138 -2.80 5.95 -17.00
CA THR A 138 -2.01 7.02 -17.61
C THR A 138 -2.92 8.12 -18.16
N ASP A 139 -2.36 9.28 -18.51
CA ASP A 139 -3.10 10.40 -19.14
C ASP A 139 -3.71 10.01 -20.50
N ASP A 140 -3.07 9.08 -21.23
CA ASP A 140 -3.59 8.53 -22.48
C ASP A 140 -4.78 7.58 -22.27
N GLY A 141 -5.10 7.22 -21.02
CA GLY A 141 -6.15 6.29 -20.66
C GLY A 141 -5.71 4.82 -20.73
N ASP A 142 -4.44 4.54 -20.96
CA ASP A 142 -3.87 3.20 -20.87
C ASP A 142 -3.81 2.76 -19.40
N MET A 143 -4.13 1.50 -19.13
CA MET A 143 -3.99 0.93 -17.80
C MET A 143 -2.78 0.01 -17.75
N VAL A 144 -1.95 0.18 -16.71
CA VAL A 144 -0.78 -0.66 -16.45
C VAL A 144 -1.00 -1.41 -15.15
N LEU A 145 -0.93 -2.74 -15.19
CA LEU A 145 -1.16 -3.62 -14.05
C LEU A 145 0.14 -4.39 -13.73
N PHE A 146 0.70 -4.14 -12.56
CA PHE A 146 1.94 -4.75 -12.06
C PHE A 146 1.65 -6.02 -11.26
N PHE A 147 2.55 -7.02 -11.39
CA PHE A 147 2.40 -8.30 -10.73
C PHE A 147 3.63 -8.70 -9.91
N LEU A 148 3.35 -9.25 -8.75
CA LEU A 148 4.23 -10.19 -8.09
C LEU A 148 4.08 -11.56 -8.76
N VAL A 149 5.19 -12.17 -9.15
CA VAL A 149 5.22 -13.56 -9.62
C VAL A 149 5.88 -14.43 -8.55
N CYS A 150 5.23 -15.52 -8.18
CA CYS A 150 5.68 -16.48 -7.17
C CYS A 150 5.92 -17.85 -7.77
N ASN A 151 7.02 -18.51 -7.39
CA ASN A 151 7.19 -19.93 -7.65
C ASN A 151 6.51 -20.75 -6.55
N ILE A 152 5.50 -21.53 -6.92
CA ILE A 152 4.68 -22.36 -6.04
C ILE A 152 4.98 -23.87 -6.18
N THR A 153 6.06 -24.24 -6.86
CA THR A 153 6.39 -25.65 -7.15
C THR A 153 6.61 -26.48 -5.89
N THR A 154 7.40 -25.95 -4.96
CA THR A 154 7.75 -26.65 -3.71
C THR A 154 7.16 -26.03 -2.47
N ASN A 155 6.59 -24.82 -2.58
CA ASN A 155 6.01 -24.09 -1.48
C ASN A 155 4.76 -23.35 -1.96
N THR A 156 3.62 -23.68 -1.40
CA THR A 156 2.30 -23.15 -1.79
C THR A 156 2.01 -21.76 -1.25
N VAL A 157 2.89 -21.20 -0.42
CA VAL A 157 2.78 -19.80 0.01
C VAL A 157 3.49 -18.88 -0.97
N TRP A 158 3.20 -17.58 -0.91
CA TRP A 158 3.63 -16.53 -1.82
C TRP A 158 5.15 -16.24 -1.85
N ARG A 159 5.98 -17.05 -1.23
CA ARG A 159 7.44 -16.88 -1.17
C ARG A 159 8.09 -17.31 -2.47
N ARG A 160 9.39 -17.01 -2.61
CA ARG A 160 10.21 -17.13 -3.80
C ARG A 160 9.75 -16.18 -4.88
N PHE A 161 10.04 -14.90 -4.66
CA PHE A 161 9.83 -13.88 -5.67
C PHE A 161 10.55 -14.26 -6.96
N GLN A 162 9.86 -14.07 -8.06
CA GLN A 162 10.39 -14.22 -9.40
C GLN A 162 10.58 -12.83 -10.01
N ILE A 163 10.87 -12.80 -11.28
CA ILE A 163 10.94 -11.58 -12.07
C ILE A 163 9.56 -10.92 -12.10
N PRO A 164 9.41 -9.68 -11.63
CA PRO A 164 8.14 -8.99 -11.65
C PRO A 164 7.73 -8.62 -13.07
N THR A 165 6.45 -8.78 -13.36
CA THR A 165 5.87 -8.50 -14.67
C THR A 165 4.80 -7.43 -14.60
N TYR A 166 4.42 -6.91 -15.76
CA TYR A 166 3.25 -6.05 -15.92
C TYR A 166 2.59 -6.29 -17.28
N ILE A 167 1.33 -5.89 -17.39
CA ILE A 167 0.55 -5.93 -18.63
C ILE A 167 -0.10 -4.57 -18.85
N ILE A 168 -0.41 -4.25 -20.12
CA ILE A 168 -1.01 -2.98 -20.51
C ILE A 168 -2.34 -3.25 -21.20
N SER A 169 -3.38 -2.49 -20.82
CA SER A 169 -4.64 -2.44 -21.54
C SER A 169 -4.89 -1.05 -22.12
N LYS A 170 -5.27 -1.00 -23.40
CA LYS A 170 -5.62 0.22 -24.13
C LYS A 170 -7.14 0.37 -24.35
N ASP A 171 -7.91 -0.57 -23.87
CA ASP A 171 -9.34 -0.68 -24.08
C ASP A 171 -10.13 -0.84 -22.76
N ARG A 172 -9.63 -0.24 -21.70
CA ARG A 172 -10.29 -0.22 -20.38
C ARG A 172 -10.42 -1.61 -19.74
N GLY A 173 -9.38 -2.43 -19.93
CA GLY A 173 -9.29 -3.77 -19.34
C GLY A 173 -10.14 -4.84 -20.03
N HIS A 174 -10.55 -4.61 -21.28
CA HIS A 174 -11.20 -5.66 -22.07
C HIS A 174 -10.18 -6.61 -22.66
N THR A 175 -9.06 -6.07 -23.14
CA THR A 175 -7.91 -6.87 -23.58
C THR A 175 -6.62 -6.35 -22.92
N TRP A 176 -5.63 -7.24 -22.82
CA TRP A 176 -4.35 -6.97 -22.20
C TRP A 176 -3.23 -7.41 -23.12
N SER A 177 -2.09 -6.71 -23.05
CA SER A 177 -0.87 -7.11 -23.76
C SER A 177 -0.33 -8.45 -23.25
N GLU A 178 0.60 -9.02 -24.02
CA GLU A 178 1.53 -10.01 -23.48
C GLU A 178 2.28 -9.40 -22.27
N PRO A 179 2.71 -10.25 -21.30
CA PRO A 179 3.42 -9.78 -20.13
C PRO A 179 4.80 -9.19 -20.51
N LEU A 180 5.10 -8.05 -19.91
CA LEU A 180 6.39 -7.37 -19.98
C LEU A 180 7.09 -7.50 -18.62
N THR A 181 8.42 -7.45 -18.62
CA THR A 181 9.25 -7.46 -17.40
C THR A 181 9.57 -6.04 -16.93
N VAL A 182 9.43 -5.80 -15.62
CA VAL A 182 9.89 -4.53 -15.01
C VAL A 182 11.42 -4.47 -15.01
N VAL A 183 12.04 -5.54 -14.55
CA VAL A 183 13.50 -5.73 -14.43
C VAL A 183 13.79 -7.22 -14.52
N ASN A 184 14.95 -7.57 -15.06
CA ASN A 184 15.38 -8.99 -15.14
C ASN A 184 16.11 -9.44 -13.87
N GLU A 185 15.46 -9.17 -12.73
CA GLU A 185 15.95 -9.50 -11.39
C GLU A 185 14.79 -9.95 -10.51
N ARG A 186 15.06 -10.89 -9.59
CA ARG A 186 14.04 -11.37 -8.65
C ARG A 186 13.71 -10.31 -7.62
N GLY A 187 12.42 -10.12 -7.39
CA GLY A 187 11.95 -9.15 -6.40
C GLY A 187 10.45 -8.88 -6.50
N ARG A 188 10.05 -7.74 -5.96
CA ARG A 188 8.66 -7.34 -5.91
C ARG A 188 8.50 -5.84 -6.15
N VAL A 189 7.59 -5.46 -7.02
CA VAL A 189 7.08 -4.08 -7.08
C VAL A 189 6.07 -3.93 -5.96
N TYR A 190 6.42 -3.15 -4.94
CA TYR A 190 5.53 -2.94 -3.79
C TYR A 190 4.55 -1.80 -4.00
N ASP A 191 4.95 -0.81 -4.76
CA ASP A 191 4.10 0.32 -5.10
C ASP A 191 4.40 0.84 -6.50
N ALA A 192 3.43 1.50 -7.11
CA ALA A 192 3.62 2.22 -8.35
C ALA A 192 2.66 3.40 -8.42
N ARG A 193 3.10 4.50 -9.05
CA ARG A 193 2.36 5.75 -9.21
C ARG A 193 2.48 6.29 -10.61
N TYR A 194 1.48 7.04 -11.03
CA TYR A 194 1.56 7.92 -12.18
C TYR A 194 1.70 9.34 -11.68
N VAL A 195 2.84 9.96 -11.93
CA VAL A 195 3.22 11.26 -11.41
C VAL A 195 3.84 12.10 -12.55
N ASP A 196 3.29 13.27 -12.81
CA ASP A 196 3.82 14.23 -13.78
C ASP A 196 4.08 13.62 -15.18
N GLY A 197 3.17 12.75 -15.64
CA GLY A 197 3.28 12.09 -16.94
C GLY A 197 4.16 10.84 -16.97
N GLU A 198 4.71 10.42 -15.83
CA GLU A 198 5.60 9.26 -15.72
C GLU A 198 5.01 8.18 -14.83
N ILE A 199 5.21 6.92 -15.20
CA ILE A 199 4.99 5.77 -14.31
C ILE A 199 6.23 5.60 -13.46
N LEU A 200 6.06 5.57 -12.14
CA LEU A 200 7.10 5.27 -11.17
C LEU A 200 6.76 3.94 -10.49
N ALA A 201 7.71 3.01 -10.44
CA ALA A 201 7.54 1.69 -9.80
C ALA A 201 8.61 1.48 -8.73
N LEU A 202 8.18 1.29 -7.49
CA LEU A 202 9.04 1.04 -6.33
C LEU A 202 9.31 -0.48 -6.24
N PHE A 203 10.47 -0.87 -6.68
CA PHE A 203 10.91 -2.26 -6.72
C PHE A 203 11.81 -2.57 -5.53
N PHE A 204 11.62 -3.73 -4.93
CA PHE A 204 12.50 -4.31 -3.93
C PHE A 204 13.18 -5.54 -4.50
N ALA A 205 14.48 -5.43 -4.78
CA ALA A 205 15.33 -6.55 -5.16
C ALA A 205 15.41 -7.53 -3.99
N ASN A 206 14.99 -8.76 -4.18
CA ASN A 206 15.02 -9.78 -3.15
C ASN A 206 14.95 -11.19 -3.77
N ASP A 207 16.06 -11.87 -3.80
CA ASP A 207 16.17 -13.24 -4.30
C ASP A 207 16.01 -14.32 -3.22
N ASN A 208 15.63 -13.92 -2.00
CA ASN A 208 15.52 -14.82 -0.87
C ASN A 208 14.36 -15.83 -1.07
N GLU A 209 14.65 -17.09 -0.86
CA GLU A 209 13.70 -18.17 -1.12
C GLU A 209 12.65 -18.37 -0.01
N ILE A 210 12.96 -17.93 1.20
CA ILE A 210 12.12 -18.21 2.38
C ILE A 210 11.66 -16.97 3.13
N ASN A 211 12.24 -15.81 2.85
CA ASN A 211 11.96 -14.57 3.58
C ASN A 211 11.62 -13.42 2.62
N PHE A 212 10.70 -12.57 3.02
CA PHE A 212 10.32 -11.36 2.31
C PHE A 212 11.10 -10.12 2.79
N LEU A 213 11.89 -10.27 3.85
CA LEU A 213 12.72 -9.21 4.42
C LEU A 213 14.07 -9.15 3.73
N GLY A 214 14.67 -7.98 3.71
CA GLY A 214 16.08 -7.83 3.37
C GLY A 214 16.96 -8.56 4.40
N ASN A 215 17.98 -9.22 3.93
CA ASN A 215 18.95 -9.93 4.76
C ASN A 215 20.31 -10.10 4.06
N LYS A 216 20.53 -9.36 2.98
CA LYS A 216 21.76 -9.30 2.21
C LYS A 216 21.98 -7.87 1.71
N PRO A 217 23.22 -7.44 1.48
CA PRO A 217 23.51 -6.11 0.93
C PRO A 217 22.87 -5.84 -0.45
N GLU A 218 22.64 -6.89 -1.24
CA GLU A 218 22.03 -6.80 -2.57
C GLU A 218 20.50 -6.62 -2.50
N HIS A 219 19.87 -6.83 -1.34
CA HIS A 219 18.45 -6.58 -1.15
C HIS A 219 18.22 -5.08 -0.97
N VAL A 220 17.97 -4.39 -2.06
CA VAL A 220 17.84 -2.92 -2.10
C VAL A 220 16.50 -2.48 -2.68
N TYR A 221 16.10 -1.27 -2.33
CA TYR A 221 14.99 -0.60 -2.99
C TYR A 221 15.49 0.21 -4.18
N GLU A 222 14.80 0.07 -5.28
CA GLU A 222 15.08 0.78 -6.53
C GLU A 222 13.81 1.43 -7.07
N LEU A 223 13.96 2.61 -7.65
CA LEU A 223 12.91 3.26 -8.41
C LEU A 223 13.12 3.00 -9.90
N TYR A 224 12.12 2.46 -10.54
CA TYR A 224 12.03 2.31 -11.98
C TYR A 224 11.03 3.32 -12.55
N ALA A 225 11.25 3.79 -13.76
CA ALA A 225 10.41 4.80 -14.39
C ALA A 225 10.16 4.53 -15.86
N SER A 226 8.99 4.98 -16.33
CA SER A 226 8.60 5.00 -17.74
C SER A 226 7.93 6.33 -18.05
N ASN A 227 8.32 6.95 -19.18
CA ASN A 227 7.71 8.15 -19.74
C ASN A 227 7.01 7.89 -21.09
N ASP A 228 6.82 6.63 -21.44
CA ASP A 228 6.24 6.20 -22.73
C ASP A 228 4.98 5.34 -22.54
N GLY A 229 4.30 5.47 -21.39
CA GLY A 229 3.09 4.72 -21.07
C GLY A 229 3.35 3.25 -20.72
N GLY A 230 4.55 2.93 -20.26
CA GLY A 230 4.92 1.56 -19.85
C GLY A 230 5.45 0.70 -21.00
N ARG A 231 5.70 1.26 -22.19
CA ARG A 231 6.32 0.49 -23.28
C ARG A 231 7.76 0.10 -22.96
N SER A 232 8.45 0.96 -22.22
CA SER A 232 9.74 0.66 -21.61
C SER A 232 9.78 1.15 -20.16
N ILE A 233 10.39 0.37 -19.28
CA ILE A 233 10.63 0.74 -17.88
C ILE A 233 12.12 0.61 -17.62
N THR A 234 12.74 1.65 -17.04
CA THR A 234 14.18 1.67 -16.77
C THR A 234 14.46 2.10 -15.35
N LYS A 235 15.56 1.59 -14.79
CA LYS A 235 16.03 2.00 -13.46
C LYS A 235 16.34 3.49 -13.45
N ARG A 236 15.79 4.21 -12.49
CA ARG A 236 16.03 5.64 -12.27
C ARG A 236 17.06 5.87 -11.17
N SER A 237 16.88 5.23 -10.02
CA SER A 237 17.77 5.39 -8.86
C SER A 237 17.67 4.19 -7.92
N GLN A 238 18.55 4.17 -6.94
CA GLN A 238 18.46 3.30 -5.77
C GLN A 238 18.16 4.18 -4.55
N LEU A 239 17.25 3.70 -3.68
CA LEU A 239 16.93 4.37 -2.43
C LEU A 239 17.96 3.99 -1.35
N PRO A 240 18.36 4.93 -0.46
CA PRO A 240 19.47 4.71 0.50
C PRO A 240 19.04 3.93 1.76
N PHE A 241 18.03 3.09 1.69
CA PHE A 241 17.57 2.31 2.84
C PHE A 241 18.56 1.20 3.22
N ASP A 242 18.82 1.06 4.52
CA ASP A 242 19.24 -0.22 5.08
C ASP A 242 18.00 -1.13 5.14
N THR A 243 18.05 -2.24 4.42
CA THR A 243 16.88 -3.15 4.27
C THR A 243 16.95 -4.36 5.20
N GLU A 244 17.95 -4.49 6.06
CA GLU A 244 18.05 -5.62 6.99
C GLU A 244 16.85 -5.65 7.94
N GLY A 245 16.10 -6.74 7.89
CA GLY A 245 14.85 -6.88 8.65
C GLY A 245 13.68 -6.02 8.17
N LYS A 246 13.79 -5.36 7.01
CA LYS A 246 12.79 -4.45 6.46
C LYS A 246 12.24 -4.95 5.13
N SER A 247 11.07 -4.43 4.74
CA SER A 247 10.35 -4.82 3.52
C SER A 247 9.13 -3.91 3.30
N TYR A 248 8.21 -4.27 2.41
CA TYR A 248 6.92 -3.61 2.15
C TYR A 248 7.03 -2.08 2.04
N GLY A 249 7.47 -1.65 0.87
CA GLY A 249 7.55 -0.22 0.55
C GLY A 249 6.21 0.34 0.08
N THR A 250 6.03 1.63 0.27
CA THR A 250 4.97 2.44 -0.34
C THR A 250 5.50 3.84 -0.64
N MET A 251 4.95 4.54 -1.63
CA MET A 251 5.36 5.89 -1.98
C MET A 251 4.17 6.76 -2.37
N GLU A 252 4.33 8.08 -2.27
CA GLU A 252 3.33 9.05 -2.69
C GLU A 252 3.99 10.37 -3.05
N GLN A 253 3.32 11.19 -3.88
CA GLN A 253 3.72 12.56 -4.10
C GLN A 253 3.09 13.46 -3.05
N LEU A 254 3.94 14.22 -2.35
CA LEU A 254 3.52 15.22 -1.39
C LEU A 254 2.97 16.47 -2.11
N GLU A 255 2.27 17.32 -1.36
CA GLU A 255 1.74 18.57 -1.90
C GLU A 255 2.83 19.54 -2.36
N SER A 256 4.02 19.45 -1.75
CA SER A 256 5.22 20.17 -2.19
C SER A 256 5.71 19.79 -3.60
N GLY A 257 5.24 18.65 -4.15
CA GLY A 257 5.78 18.03 -5.35
C GLY A 257 6.85 16.98 -5.07
N SER A 258 7.40 16.93 -3.86
CA SER A 258 8.39 15.91 -3.45
C SER A 258 7.76 14.53 -3.43
N LEU A 259 8.54 13.50 -3.74
CA LEU A 259 8.16 12.11 -3.47
C LEU A 259 8.56 11.73 -2.05
N VAL A 260 7.71 10.98 -1.36
CA VAL A 260 8.05 10.27 -0.14
C VAL A 260 7.97 8.77 -0.38
N ALA A 261 8.96 8.02 0.08
CA ALA A 261 8.94 6.56 0.09
C ALA A 261 9.16 6.05 1.51
N TYR A 262 8.28 5.15 1.95
CA TYR A 262 8.32 4.49 3.26
C TYR A 262 8.65 3.02 3.11
N ILE A 263 9.36 2.45 4.10
CA ILE A 263 9.55 1.00 4.21
C ILE A 263 9.17 0.49 5.61
N TYR A 264 8.54 -0.68 5.64
CA TYR A 264 8.19 -1.39 6.87
C TYR A 264 9.42 -1.92 7.60
N ASN A 265 9.45 -1.73 8.92
CA ASN A 265 10.46 -2.25 9.83
C ASN A 265 9.87 -3.37 10.71
N ARG A 266 10.32 -4.61 10.50
CA ARG A 266 9.86 -5.75 11.31
C ARG A 266 10.40 -5.72 12.74
N ASN A 267 11.59 -5.17 12.93
CA ASN A 267 12.24 -5.14 14.23
C ASN A 267 11.55 -4.16 15.17
N ASP A 268 10.90 -3.13 14.59
CA ASP A 268 10.10 -2.17 15.32
C ASP A 268 8.89 -1.71 14.48
N GLU A 269 7.76 -2.39 14.63
CA GLU A 269 6.52 -2.12 13.89
C GLU A 269 5.83 -0.79 14.27
N PHE A 270 6.37 -0.05 15.28
CA PHE A 270 5.94 1.30 15.61
C PHE A 270 6.71 2.38 14.85
N ASN A 271 7.71 2.00 14.08
CA ASN A 271 8.54 2.91 13.31
C ASN A 271 8.62 2.47 11.86
N MET A 272 8.65 3.42 10.95
CA MET A 272 8.95 3.18 9.54
C MET A 272 9.99 4.20 9.08
N ASP A 273 10.97 3.72 8.33
CA ASP A 273 11.94 4.60 7.70
C ASP A 273 11.34 5.21 6.43
N TYR A 274 11.72 6.45 6.15
CA TYR A 274 11.34 7.14 4.92
C TYR A 274 12.48 7.98 4.35
N VAL A 275 12.35 8.28 3.07
CA VAL A 275 13.23 9.19 2.33
C VAL A 275 12.39 10.10 1.45
N LEU A 276 12.93 11.29 1.15
CA LEU A 276 12.31 12.29 0.30
C LEU A 276 13.12 12.50 -0.98
N SER A 277 12.44 12.85 -2.06
CA SER A 277 13.06 13.24 -3.32
C SER A 277 12.35 14.47 -3.91
N ASP A 278 13.10 15.52 -4.20
CA ASP A 278 12.60 16.76 -4.80
C ASP A 278 12.81 16.82 -6.33
N ASP A 279 13.35 15.75 -6.91
CA ASP A 279 13.73 15.71 -8.32
C ASP A 279 13.08 14.54 -9.09
N GLY A 280 11.91 14.10 -8.61
CA GLY A 280 11.15 13.01 -9.22
C GLY A 280 11.81 11.64 -9.04
N GLY A 281 12.49 11.43 -7.92
CA GLY A 281 13.09 10.14 -7.56
C GLY A 281 14.47 9.89 -8.19
N ARG A 282 15.19 10.93 -8.65
CA ARG A 282 16.55 10.78 -9.17
C ARG A 282 17.57 10.75 -8.05
N THR A 283 17.37 11.58 -7.03
CA THR A 283 18.15 11.58 -5.78
C THR A 283 17.23 11.56 -4.57
N TRP A 284 17.75 11.10 -3.44
CA TRP A 284 17.00 10.90 -2.21
C TRP A 284 17.73 11.53 -1.02
N SER A 285 16.95 11.97 -0.04
CA SER A 285 17.45 12.49 1.24
C SER A 285 18.18 11.40 2.04
N GLU A 286 18.82 11.79 3.12
CA GLU A 286 19.17 10.88 4.21
C GLU A 286 17.89 10.20 4.73
N VAL A 287 18.07 9.00 5.32
CA VAL A 287 16.97 8.22 5.88
C VAL A 287 16.48 8.86 7.18
N GLU A 288 15.19 9.09 7.24
CA GLU A 288 14.48 9.54 8.45
C GLU A 288 13.50 8.46 8.93
N THR A 289 12.93 8.66 10.12
CA THR A 289 12.02 7.71 10.75
C THR A 289 10.76 8.40 11.23
N SER A 290 9.58 7.91 10.79
CA SER A 290 8.29 8.27 11.35
C SER A 290 7.89 7.32 12.46
N HIS A 291 7.32 7.87 13.53
CA HIS A 291 6.81 7.11 14.67
C HIS A 291 5.29 7.02 14.65
N PHE A 292 4.75 5.84 15.01
CA PHE A 292 3.33 5.52 14.97
C PHE A 292 2.82 5.09 16.35
N ALA A 293 1.64 5.55 16.73
CA ALA A 293 1.02 5.17 18.01
C ALA A 293 0.56 3.70 18.07
N LYS A 294 0.36 3.07 16.92
CA LYS A 294 -0.03 1.65 16.75
C LYS A 294 0.89 0.98 15.75
N LYS A 295 1.05 -0.32 15.88
CA LYS A 295 1.84 -1.10 14.92
C LYS A 295 1.24 -1.04 13.53
N ILE A 296 2.11 -0.92 12.51
CA ILE A 296 1.71 -0.98 11.10
C ILE A 296 2.65 -1.91 10.32
N ARG A 297 2.06 -2.70 9.43
CA ARG A 297 2.75 -3.61 8.53
C ARG A 297 2.03 -3.67 7.17
N ASN A 298 2.75 -3.94 6.11
CA ASN A 298 2.23 -3.90 4.74
C ASN A 298 1.58 -2.54 4.41
N PRO A 299 2.29 -1.44 4.62
CA PRO A 299 1.71 -0.10 4.49
C PRO A 299 1.29 0.18 3.05
N GLN A 300 0.23 0.95 2.91
CA GLN A 300 -0.18 1.60 1.68
C GLN A 300 -0.44 3.07 1.98
N LEU A 301 0.10 3.95 1.18
CA LEU A 301 -0.04 5.39 1.31
C LEU A 301 -0.92 5.92 0.17
N THR A 302 -1.81 6.85 0.47
CA THR A 302 -2.70 7.46 -0.53
C THR A 302 -2.99 8.90 -0.15
N ARG A 303 -2.84 9.82 -1.09
CA ARG A 303 -3.24 11.22 -0.95
C ARG A 303 -4.65 11.42 -1.46
N MET A 304 -5.50 12.13 -0.70
CA MET A 304 -6.85 12.52 -1.10
C MET A 304 -7.27 13.84 -0.45
N ASN A 305 -7.70 14.81 -1.26
CA ASN A 305 -8.23 16.09 -0.79
C ASN A 305 -7.31 16.84 0.19
N GLY A 306 -6.00 16.87 -0.09
CA GLY A 306 -5.01 17.53 0.76
C GLY A 306 -4.65 16.77 2.05
N SER A 307 -5.19 15.58 2.26
CA SER A 307 -4.83 14.69 3.35
C SER A 307 -4.11 13.45 2.83
N TYR A 308 -3.29 12.85 3.69
CA TYR A 308 -2.62 11.58 3.44
C TYR A 308 -3.19 10.53 4.35
N PHE A 309 -3.41 9.34 3.81
CA PHE A 309 -3.92 8.18 4.52
C PHE A 309 -2.91 7.05 4.38
N LEU A 310 -2.41 6.58 5.52
CA LEU A 310 -1.54 5.42 5.61
C LEU A 310 -2.30 4.29 6.29
N TYR A 311 -2.40 3.16 5.63
CA TYR A 311 -3.15 2.02 6.15
C TYR A 311 -2.42 0.71 5.87
N GLY A 312 -2.67 -0.27 6.73
CA GLY A 312 -2.03 -1.56 6.65
C GLY A 312 -2.43 -2.48 7.79
N ARG A 313 -1.77 -3.61 7.88
CA ARG A 313 -2.01 -4.57 8.95
C ARG A 313 -1.51 -4.05 10.30
N SER A 314 -2.30 -4.23 11.37
CA SER A 314 -2.01 -3.79 12.73
C SER A 314 -0.97 -4.64 13.48
N GLY A 315 -0.07 -5.30 12.77
CA GLY A 315 0.92 -6.19 13.35
C GLY A 315 0.44 -7.63 13.52
N SER A 316 1.34 -8.50 13.96
CA SER A 316 1.09 -9.95 14.08
C SER A 316 1.06 -10.44 15.52
N LEU A 317 1.32 -9.60 16.51
CA LEU A 317 1.41 -9.94 17.92
C LEU A 317 0.62 -8.96 18.79
N GLY A 318 0.10 -9.44 19.91
CA GLY A 318 -0.62 -8.65 20.89
C GLY A 318 -2.14 -8.70 20.75
N LYS A 319 -2.84 -7.89 21.56
CA LYS A 319 -4.31 -7.88 21.63
C LYS A 319 -4.97 -7.27 20.37
N GLU A 320 -4.22 -6.50 19.61
CA GLU A 320 -4.69 -5.75 18.46
C GLU A 320 -4.31 -6.41 17.13
N LYS A 321 -3.77 -7.63 17.19
CA LYS A 321 -3.47 -8.41 15.98
C LYS A 321 -4.75 -8.71 15.19
N GLY A 322 -4.60 -8.81 13.88
CA GLY A 322 -5.69 -9.25 13.02
C GLY A 322 -6.63 -8.14 12.54
N HIS A 323 -6.32 -6.89 12.84
CA HIS A 323 -7.02 -5.73 12.29
C HIS A 323 -6.16 -5.04 11.22
N MET A 324 -6.75 -4.09 10.54
CA MET A 324 -6.02 -3.05 9.84
C MET A 324 -5.98 -1.79 10.70
N VAL A 325 -4.96 -0.97 10.51
CA VAL A 325 -4.84 0.35 11.08
C VAL A 325 -4.91 1.38 9.96
N LEU A 326 -5.56 2.50 10.22
CA LEU A 326 -5.63 3.66 9.35
C LEU A 326 -5.12 4.87 10.12
N TYR A 327 -4.16 5.57 9.54
CA TYR A 327 -3.64 6.85 10.00
C TYR A 327 -4.02 7.94 9.02
N SER A 328 -4.13 9.18 9.50
CA SER A 328 -4.22 10.36 8.67
C SER A 328 -3.11 11.37 9.00
N SER A 329 -2.75 12.16 8.01
CA SER A 329 -1.73 13.20 8.09
C SER A 329 -2.08 14.36 7.17
N SER A 330 -1.68 15.58 7.54
CA SER A 330 -1.78 16.76 6.68
C SER A 330 -0.54 16.98 5.81
N ASP A 331 0.58 16.37 6.14
CA ASP A 331 1.87 16.56 5.46
C ASP A 331 2.47 15.26 4.89
N GLY A 332 1.89 14.10 5.25
CA GLY A 332 2.39 12.79 4.83
C GLY A 332 3.60 12.28 5.61
N LEU A 333 4.03 13.00 6.65
CA LEU A 333 5.22 12.69 7.45
C LEU A 333 4.91 12.55 8.94
N ASN A 334 3.99 13.38 9.44
CA ASN A 334 3.51 13.37 10.84
C ASN A 334 2.12 12.78 10.91
N TRP A 335 1.91 11.76 11.73
CA TRP A 335 0.71 10.91 11.73
C TRP A 335 -0.10 11.08 13.01
N ASP A 336 -1.42 10.98 12.90
CA ASP A 336 -2.33 10.97 14.03
C ASP A 336 -2.21 9.69 14.90
N GLU A 337 -3.06 9.54 15.90
CA GLU A 337 -3.09 8.36 16.78
C GLU A 337 -3.54 7.06 16.08
N GLY A 338 -4.03 7.15 14.85
CA GLY A 338 -4.57 6.06 14.07
C GLY A 338 -5.81 5.40 14.67
N VAL A 339 -6.59 4.78 13.83
CA VAL A 339 -7.78 4.01 14.21
C VAL A 339 -7.71 2.60 13.64
N PHE A 340 -8.39 1.65 14.31
CA PHE A 340 -8.50 0.29 13.78
C PHE A 340 -9.70 0.17 12.85
N LEU A 341 -9.43 -0.39 11.66
CA LEU A 341 -10.42 -0.96 10.77
C LEU A 341 -10.55 -2.44 11.15
N ARG A 342 -11.70 -2.83 11.72
CA ARG A 342 -11.88 -4.18 12.23
C ARG A 342 -12.21 -5.17 11.13
N MET A 343 -11.62 -6.33 11.23
CA MET A 343 -12.07 -7.54 10.58
C MET A 343 -12.87 -8.34 11.61
N ARG A 344 -14.05 -8.82 11.24
CA ARG A 344 -15.05 -9.39 12.18
C ARG A 344 -14.55 -10.57 13.00
N GLU A 345 -13.59 -11.30 12.49
CA GLU A 345 -13.10 -12.50 13.11
C GLU A 345 -11.61 -12.38 13.42
N HIS A 346 -11.17 -13.11 14.41
CA HIS A 346 -9.78 -13.10 14.83
C HIS A 346 -8.88 -13.78 13.79
N GLY A 347 -7.82 -13.14 13.43
CA GLY A 347 -6.82 -13.65 12.52
C GLY A 347 -5.77 -12.59 12.23
N LEU A 348 -4.77 -12.91 11.46
CA LEU A 348 -3.79 -11.94 11.01
C LEU A 348 -4.38 -11.16 9.86
N GLY A 349 -4.49 -9.83 9.99
CA GLY A 349 -4.82 -8.92 8.91
C GLY A 349 -3.90 -9.16 7.73
N ALA A 350 -4.38 -8.90 6.53
CA ALA A 350 -3.72 -9.29 5.32
C ALA A 350 -3.30 -8.08 4.46
N TYR A 351 -3.11 -8.31 3.19
CA TYR A 351 -2.69 -7.28 2.26
C TYR A 351 -3.85 -6.36 1.91
N SER A 352 -3.51 -5.14 1.58
CA SER A 352 -4.49 -4.12 1.17
C SER A 352 -3.98 -3.29 0.01
N ASN A 353 -4.89 -2.63 -0.66
CA ASN A 353 -4.62 -1.55 -1.60
C ASN A 353 -5.76 -0.54 -1.58
N GLY A 354 -5.55 0.67 -2.08
CA GLY A 354 -6.55 1.70 -2.11
C GLY A 354 -6.62 2.45 -3.41
N LEU A 355 -7.76 3.09 -3.62
CA LEU A 355 -8.06 3.90 -4.79
C LEU A 355 -8.86 5.14 -4.39
N VAL A 356 -8.44 6.30 -4.83
CA VAL A 356 -9.26 7.51 -4.76
C VAL A 356 -10.26 7.47 -5.90
N VAL A 357 -11.52 7.24 -5.55
CA VAL A 357 -12.64 7.21 -6.49
C VAL A 357 -13.22 8.61 -6.63
N GLY A 358 -13.45 9.06 -7.86
CA GLY A 358 -13.94 10.40 -8.19
C GLY A 358 -12.85 11.36 -8.64
N ALA A 359 -11.58 10.99 -8.56
CA ALA A 359 -10.45 11.84 -8.94
C ALA A 359 -10.47 12.27 -10.42
N LEU A 360 -11.11 11.48 -11.28
CA LEU A 360 -11.26 11.79 -12.72
C LEU A 360 -12.38 12.80 -13.03
N ASN A 361 -13.17 13.20 -12.04
CA ASN A 361 -14.24 14.15 -12.23
C ASN A 361 -14.20 15.24 -11.14
N PRO A 362 -13.80 16.49 -11.47
CA PRO A 362 -13.67 17.56 -10.47
C PRO A 362 -15.02 17.97 -9.82
N ASN A 363 -16.14 17.56 -10.40
CA ASN A 363 -17.49 17.81 -9.83
C ASN A 363 -17.95 16.68 -8.89
N ARG A 364 -17.16 15.63 -8.73
CA ARG A 364 -17.45 14.52 -7.83
C ARG A 364 -16.64 14.67 -6.54
N LYS A 365 -17.26 14.38 -5.41
CA LYS A 365 -16.54 14.26 -4.15
C LYS A 365 -15.64 13.02 -4.20
N ASN A 366 -14.35 13.20 -3.94
CA ASN A 366 -13.41 12.10 -3.84
C ASN A 366 -13.66 11.28 -2.58
N ARG A 367 -13.52 9.96 -2.71
CA ARG A 367 -13.58 8.99 -1.63
C ARG A 367 -12.44 8.00 -1.75
N LEU A 368 -11.82 7.63 -0.65
CA LEU A 368 -10.84 6.55 -0.65
C LEU A 368 -11.54 5.19 -0.44
N LEU A 369 -11.44 4.33 -1.43
CA LEU A 369 -11.80 2.91 -1.33
C LEU A 369 -10.57 2.13 -0.88
N ILE A 370 -10.65 1.46 0.27
CA ILE A 370 -9.64 0.52 0.74
C ILE A 370 -10.17 -0.90 0.53
N GLN A 371 -9.44 -1.72 -0.23
CA GLN A 371 -9.68 -3.14 -0.39
C GLN A 371 -8.62 -3.93 0.36
N ALA A 372 -9.05 -4.91 1.14
CA ALA A 372 -8.13 -5.77 1.86
C ALA A 372 -8.66 -7.20 1.95
N SER A 373 -7.74 -8.15 2.02
CA SER A 373 -8.11 -9.51 2.40
C SER A 373 -8.45 -9.58 3.87
N HIS A 374 -9.47 -10.34 4.20
CA HIS A 374 -9.80 -10.75 5.55
C HIS A 374 -8.67 -11.60 6.15
N ALA A 375 -8.70 -11.77 7.44
CA ALA A 375 -7.65 -12.50 8.14
C ALA A 375 -7.45 -13.94 7.60
N TYR A 376 -6.20 -14.28 7.28
CA TYR A 376 -5.85 -15.54 6.63
C TYR A 376 -5.72 -16.76 7.57
N GLU A 377 -5.90 -16.60 8.85
CA GLU A 377 -5.92 -17.73 9.79
C GLU A 377 -7.26 -18.51 9.80
N LEU A 378 -8.22 -18.01 9.04
CA LEU A 378 -9.50 -18.68 8.82
C LEU A 378 -9.41 -19.65 7.66
N SER A 379 -10.34 -20.58 7.59
CA SER A 379 -10.41 -21.57 6.49
C SER A 379 -10.58 -20.92 5.12
N ASN A 380 -11.21 -19.73 5.08
CA ASN A 380 -11.44 -18.98 3.85
C ASN A 380 -11.12 -17.51 4.10
N THR A 381 -10.21 -16.97 3.32
CA THR A 381 -9.87 -15.54 3.38
C THR A 381 -10.71 -14.77 2.36
N ASN A 382 -11.68 -14.03 2.84
CA ASN A 382 -12.57 -13.20 2.04
C ASN A 382 -11.93 -11.83 1.74
N VAL A 383 -12.55 -11.04 0.86
CA VAL A 383 -12.10 -9.69 0.52
C VAL A 383 -13.11 -8.66 1.01
N LEU A 384 -12.62 -7.63 1.69
CA LEU A 384 -13.41 -6.59 2.33
C LEU A 384 -13.11 -5.22 1.73
N HIS A 385 -14.08 -4.32 1.81
CA HIS A 385 -13.99 -2.92 1.45
C HIS A 385 -14.28 -2.00 2.62
N TRP A 386 -13.57 -0.87 2.70
CA TRP A 386 -13.90 0.30 3.50
C TRP A 386 -13.86 1.54 2.63
N TRP A 387 -14.66 2.54 3.01
CA TRP A 387 -14.68 3.85 2.39
C TRP A 387 -14.25 4.90 3.39
N ILE A 388 -13.40 5.80 2.96
CA ILE A 388 -12.98 6.96 3.75
C ILE A 388 -13.47 8.20 3.02
N ASP A 389 -14.18 9.04 3.75
CA ASP A 389 -14.69 10.33 3.29
C ASP A 389 -14.02 11.45 4.09
N THR A 390 -13.54 12.49 3.41
CA THR A 390 -13.14 13.76 4.02
C THR A 390 -14.31 14.75 3.98
N PRO A 391 -14.32 15.78 4.81
CA PRO A 391 -15.37 16.82 4.85
C PRO A 391 -15.69 17.46 3.51
#